data_a7a36213dd4b7c399bc3664fb075990d
#
_entry.id   a7a36213dd4b7c399bc3664fb075990d
#
_cell.length_a   1.000
_cell.length_b   1.000
_cell.length_c   1.000
_cell.angle_alpha   90.00
_cell.angle_beta   90.00
_cell.angle_gamma   90.00
#
_symmetry.space_group_name_H-M   'P 1'
#
loop_
_entity.id
_entity.type
_entity.pdbx_description
1 polymer ?
#
loop_
_entity_poly.entity_id
_entity_poly.type
_entity_poly.pdbx_seq_one_letter_code
_entity_poly.pdbx_strand_id
1 'polypeptide(L)'
;MPQWLLGWMKLKMTKIHDTALVSSSVKMGENVIIGPFCNIYGDVSIGDNVTLLSHISVSGHTTIGEGTKIWPFSVIGSEPQDLKYDNENSKLVIGSNNKIREHVTMHSGTKEGGMKTQIGDNNLFMVGSHIAHDCKVGNNCVFANNATLAGHVEVGDWAILGGLSAVHQWSRVGCHSFIGGLSAVTRDLLPFGMAVGNRANLEGINLIGMRRRNFPKSEIDEVKRAYSILFDENEIEFKSRIKKLNEEKF
;
A
#
# COMPACT_ATOMS: atom_id res chain seq x y z
N MET A 1 37.11 -29.41 13.60
CA MET A 1 36.71 -28.28 12.72
C MET A 1 37.29 -26.99 13.28
N PRO A 2 37.94 -26.15 12.49
CA PRO A 2 38.55 -24.92 12.99
C PRO A 2 37.44 -23.91 13.41
N GLN A 3 37.65 -23.28 14.56
CA GLN A 3 36.69 -22.31 15.16
C GLN A 3 36.31 -21.14 14.24
N TRP A 4 37.11 -20.79 13.24
CA TRP A 4 36.81 -19.74 12.28
C TRP A 4 35.73 -20.14 11.24
N LEU A 5 35.48 -21.45 11.03
CA LEU A 5 34.37 -21.93 10.20
C LEU A 5 32.99 -21.80 10.89
N LEU A 6 32.95 -21.79 12.20
CA LEU A 6 31.72 -21.63 13.00
C LEU A 6 31.21 -20.16 13.03
N GLY A 7 32.08 -19.21 12.75
CA GLY A 7 31.74 -17.79 12.69
C GLY A 7 30.96 -17.37 11.42
N TRP A 8 30.93 -18.19 10.38
CA TRP A 8 30.28 -17.92 9.10
C TRP A 8 28.91 -18.59 8.98
N MET A 9 28.62 -19.57 9.81
CA MET A 9 27.29 -20.13 9.94
C MET A 9 26.53 -19.41 11.07
N LYS A 10 26.12 -18.16 10.87
CA LYS A 10 24.91 -17.66 11.55
C LYS A 10 23.79 -18.55 11.02
N LEU A 11 23.41 -19.56 11.83
CA LEU A 11 22.24 -20.38 11.57
C LEU A 11 21.06 -19.43 11.39
N LYS A 12 20.61 -19.27 10.15
CA LYS A 12 19.42 -18.56 9.77
C LYS A 12 18.23 -19.42 10.22
N MET A 13 17.75 -19.20 11.44
CA MET A 13 16.68 -20.01 12.02
C MET A 13 15.38 -19.23 12.08
N THR A 14 14.37 -19.78 11.44
CA THR A 14 12.98 -19.36 11.68
C THR A 14 12.61 -19.62 13.15
N LYS A 15 12.02 -18.61 13.81
CA LYS A 15 11.59 -18.67 15.21
C LYS A 15 10.09 -18.51 15.30
N ILE A 16 9.41 -19.52 15.81
CA ILE A 16 7.97 -19.52 16.05
C ILE A 16 7.76 -19.62 17.56
N HIS A 17 6.99 -18.68 18.13
CA HIS A 17 6.65 -18.70 19.54
C HIS A 17 5.69 -19.85 19.84
N ASP A 18 5.84 -20.51 21.00
CA ASP A 18 5.06 -21.71 21.38
C ASP A 18 3.55 -21.48 21.43
N THR A 19 3.11 -20.23 21.64
CA THR A 19 1.68 -19.87 21.64
C THR A 19 1.15 -19.45 20.28
N ALA A 20 1.97 -19.42 19.24
CA ALA A 20 1.51 -19.15 17.89
C ALA A 20 0.89 -20.40 17.27
N LEU A 21 -0.23 -20.22 16.58
CA LEU A 21 -0.90 -21.25 15.81
C LEU A 21 -0.55 -21.08 14.33
N VAL A 22 0.24 -22.01 13.80
CA VAL A 22 0.68 -21.96 12.40
C VAL A 22 0.31 -23.27 11.72
N SER A 23 -0.52 -23.19 10.68
CA SER A 23 -0.90 -24.38 9.91
C SER A 23 0.31 -24.98 9.19
N SER A 24 0.32 -26.31 9.07
CA SER A 24 1.35 -27.04 8.31
C SER A 24 1.36 -26.72 6.81
N SER A 25 0.30 -26.10 6.28
CA SER A 25 0.22 -25.62 4.89
C SER A 25 1.02 -24.34 4.62
N VAL A 26 1.42 -23.61 5.67
CA VAL A 26 2.13 -22.34 5.57
C VAL A 26 3.56 -22.55 5.07
N LYS A 27 3.93 -21.86 4.01
CA LYS A 27 5.28 -21.85 3.46
C LYS A 27 6.06 -20.68 4.04
N MET A 28 7.24 -20.93 4.56
CA MET A 28 8.08 -19.91 5.17
C MET A 28 9.47 -19.92 4.58
N GLY A 29 10.01 -18.72 4.34
CA GLY A 29 11.40 -18.51 3.99
C GLY A 29 12.35 -18.60 5.19
N GLU A 30 13.55 -18.08 5.00
CA GLU A 30 14.61 -18.08 6.03
C GLU A 30 14.43 -16.91 7.02
N ASN A 31 14.87 -17.09 8.27
CA ASN A 31 14.86 -16.05 9.33
C ASN A 31 13.48 -15.44 9.64
N VAL A 32 12.41 -16.15 9.44
CA VAL A 32 11.07 -15.68 9.79
C VAL A 32 10.90 -15.70 11.31
N ILE A 33 10.34 -14.64 11.86
CA ILE A 33 10.02 -14.52 13.28
C ILE A 33 8.51 -14.41 13.43
N ILE A 34 7.90 -15.36 14.15
CA ILE A 34 6.47 -15.36 14.49
C ILE A 34 6.36 -15.27 16.01
N GLY A 35 5.87 -14.13 16.48
CA GLY A 35 5.68 -13.84 17.90
C GLY A 35 4.45 -14.50 18.51
N PRO A 36 4.20 -14.25 19.82
CA PRO A 36 3.14 -14.92 20.56
C PRO A 36 1.74 -14.60 20.02
N PHE A 37 0.85 -15.60 20.15
CA PHE A 37 -0.57 -15.49 19.81
C PHE A 37 -0.87 -15.08 18.36
N CYS A 38 0.07 -15.28 17.43
CA CYS A 38 -0.22 -15.18 16.00
C CYS A 38 -1.01 -16.41 15.54
N ASN A 39 -1.97 -16.20 14.64
CA ASN A 39 -2.77 -17.27 14.02
C ASN A 39 -2.60 -17.20 12.50
N ILE A 40 -1.97 -18.22 11.90
CA ILE A 40 -1.62 -18.23 10.47
C ILE A 40 -2.15 -19.51 9.84
N TYR A 41 -3.09 -19.37 8.91
CA TYR A 41 -3.76 -20.51 8.29
C TYR A 41 -4.17 -20.20 6.83
N GLY A 42 -4.43 -21.27 6.06
CA GLY A 42 -4.73 -21.18 4.63
C GLY A 42 -3.50 -21.40 3.75
N ASP A 43 -3.56 -20.95 2.50
CA ASP A 43 -2.42 -21.02 1.56
C ASP A 43 -1.56 -19.76 1.70
N VAL A 44 -0.84 -19.67 2.81
CA VAL A 44 -0.01 -18.53 3.16
C VAL A 44 1.45 -18.80 2.81
N SER A 45 2.09 -17.84 2.14
CA SER A 45 3.52 -17.84 1.84
C SER A 45 4.19 -16.62 2.46
N ILE A 46 5.20 -16.84 3.28
CA ILE A 46 5.95 -15.81 4.00
C ILE A 46 7.39 -15.80 3.50
N GLY A 47 7.86 -14.68 2.98
CA GLY A 47 9.23 -14.49 2.49
C GLY A 47 10.27 -14.45 3.59
N ASP A 48 11.54 -14.33 3.19
CA ASP A 48 12.68 -14.29 4.08
C ASP A 48 12.65 -13.06 4.99
N ASN A 49 13.20 -13.17 6.19
CA ASN A 49 13.37 -12.06 7.13
C ASN A 49 12.07 -11.35 7.56
N VAL A 50 10.91 -11.95 7.33
CA VAL A 50 9.63 -11.42 7.77
C VAL A 50 9.49 -11.53 9.28
N THR A 51 8.94 -10.49 9.91
CA THR A 51 8.68 -10.46 11.36
C THR A 51 7.22 -10.18 11.63
N LEU A 52 6.52 -11.13 12.25
CA LEU A 52 5.18 -10.98 12.82
C LEU A 52 5.32 -10.85 14.34
N LEU A 53 4.93 -9.68 14.92
CA LEU A 53 5.22 -9.42 16.34
C LEU A 53 4.33 -10.25 17.28
N SER A 54 3.05 -9.93 17.42
CA SER A 54 2.13 -10.72 18.27
C SER A 54 0.68 -10.48 17.89
N HIS A 55 -0.22 -11.40 18.23
CA HIS A 55 -1.67 -11.26 18.03
C HIS A 55 -2.04 -10.87 16.59
N ILE A 56 -1.37 -11.44 15.61
CA ILE A 56 -1.59 -11.18 14.18
C ILE A 56 -2.35 -12.35 13.59
N SER A 57 -3.39 -12.05 12.80
CA SER A 57 -4.08 -13.04 11.98
C SER A 57 -3.64 -12.92 10.54
N VAL A 58 -3.19 -14.03 9.94
CA VAL A 58 -2.91 -14.12 8.50
C VAL A 58 -3.68 -15.30 7.93
N SER A 59 -4.46 -15.07 6.89
CA SER A 59 -5.34 -16.11 6.34
C SER A 59 -5.47 -16.05 4.82
N GLY A 60 -6.27 -16.95 4.27
CA GLY A 60 -6.62 -17.01 2.85
C GLY A 60 -5.43 -17.40 1.96
N HIS A 61 -5.41 -16.90 0.73
CA HIS A 61 -4.31 -17.04 -0.21
C HIS A 61 -3.42 -15.80 -0.15
N THR A 62 -2.56 -15.73 0.86
CA THR A 62 -1.77 -14.53 1.17
C THR A 62 -0.29 -14.76 0.96
N THR A 63 0.34 -13.86 0.21
CA THR A 63 1.80 -13.82 0.07
C THR A 63 2.34 -12.56 0.74
N ILE A 64 3.38 -12.72 1.58
CA ILE A 64 4.08 -11.63 2.26
C ILE A 64 5.53 -11.63 1.81
N GLY A 65 5.96 -10.54 1.16
CA GLY A 65 7.32 -10.37 0.65
C GLY A 65 8.36 -10.20 1.76
N GLU A 66 9.61 -10.43 1.37
CA GLU A 66 10.75 -10.45 2.28
C GLU A 66 10.90 -9.15 3.09
N GLY A 67 11.48 -9.24 4.29
CA GLY A 67 11.80 -8.09 5.14
C GLY A 67 10.59 -7.32 5.67
N THR A 68 9.37 -7.74 5.35
CA THR A 68 8.14 -7.11 5.82
C THR A 68 7.98 -7.33 7.33
N LYS A 69 7.58 -6.29 8.04
CA LYS A 69 7.32 -6.33 9.48
C LYS A 69 5.89 -5.94 9.78
N ILE A 70 5.21 -6.78 10.59
CA ILE A 70 3.80 -6.60 10.95
C ILE A 70 3.69 -6.47 12.47
N TRP A 71 2.94 -5.46 12.90
CA TRP A 71 2.71 -5.13 14.29
C TRP A 71 1.42 -5.74 14.85
N PRO A 72 1.25 -5.75 16.18
CA PRO A 72 0.16 -6.47 16.81
C PRO A 72 -1.24 -6.07 16.35
N PHE A 73 -2.16 -7.04 16.43
CA PHE A 73 -3.59 -6.91 16.11
C PHE A 73 -3.91 -6.59 14.65
N SER A 74 -2.96 -6.78 13.75
CA SER A 74 -3.22 -6.67 12.32
C SER A 74 -3.92 -7.92 11.79
N VAL A 75 -4.82 -7.75 10.81
CA VAL A 75 -5.57 -8.82 10.16
C VAL A 75 -5.32 -8.76 8.66
N ILE A 76 -4.66 -9.80 8.15
CA ILE A 76 -4.08 -9.82 6.80
C ILE A 76 -4.66 -11.00 6.02
N GLY A 77 -5.26 -10.69 4.86
CA GLY A 77 -5.78 -11.71 3.93
C GLY A 77 -7.14 -12.27 4.30
N SER A 78 -7.89 -11.60 5.17
CA SER A 78 -9.27 -11.98 5.45
C SER A 78 -10.20 -11.74 4.25
N GLU A 79 -11.37 -12.35 4.34
CA GLU A 79 -12.43 -12.22 3.34
C GLU A 79 -12.79 -10.76 3.06
N PRO A 80 -13.09 -10.42 1.79
CA PRO A 80 -13.60 -9.11 1.43
C PRO A 80 -14.88 -8.73 2.17
N GLN A 81 -15.01 -7.45 2.53
CA GLN A 81 -16.27 -6.90 3.05
C GLN A 81 -17.17 -6.47 1.88
N ASP A 82 -17.47 -7.41 1.01
CA ASP A 82 -18.36 -7.22 -0.14
C ASP A 82 -19.54 -8.21 -0.04
N LEU A 83 -20.76 -7.69 -0.15
CA LEU A 83 -21.99 -8.50 -0.08
C LEU A 83 -22.10 -9.52 -1.21
N LYS A 84 -21.35 -9.35 -2.29
CA LYS A 84 -21.33 -10.26 -3.45
C LYS A 84 -20.24 -11.34 -3.33
N TYR A 85 -19.38 -11.26 -2.32
CA TYR A 85 -18.32 -12.23 -2.12
C TYR A 85 -18.91 -13.61 -1.80
N ASP A 86 -18.51 -14.62 -2.55
CA ASP A 86 -19.02 -15.99 -2.46
C ASP A 86 -17.86 -17.01 -2.32
N ASN A 87 -16.96 -16.76 -1.40
CA ASN A 87 -15.82 -17.64 -1.08
C ASN A 87 -14.90 -17.92 -2.29
N GLU A 88 -14.70 -16.93 -3.15
CA GLU A 88 -13.80 -17.04 -4.29
C GLU A 88 -12.35 -17.27 -3.82
N ASN A 89 -11.63 -18.05 -4.61
CA ASN A 89 -10.20 -18.31 -4.38
C ASN A 89 -9.34 -17.08 -4.76
N SER A 90 -9.60 -15.96 -4.12
CA SER A 90 -8.93 -14.69 -4.36
C SER A 90 -7.68 -14.54 -3.50
N LYS A 91 -6.81 -13.58 -3.87
CA LYS A 91 -5.48 -13.45 -3.30
C LYS A 91 -5.23 -12.08 -2.71
N LEU A 92 -4.35 -12.05 -1.69
CA LEU A 92 -3.65 -10.87 -1.24
C LEU A 92 -2.14 -11.06 -1.49
N VAL A 93 -1.52 -10.14 -2.21
CA VAL A 93 -0.08 -10.16 -2.48
C VAL A 93 0.54 -8.90 -1.91
N ILE A 94 1.43 -9.06 -0.93
CA ILE A 94 2.17 -7.97 -0.29
C ILE A 94 3.64 -8.11 -0.71
N GLY A 95 4.21 -7.05 -1.25
CA GLY A 95 5.63 -6.95 -1.62
C GLY A 95 6.56 -6.91 -0.42
N SER A 96 7.79 -6.51 -0.68
CA SER A 96 8.91 -6.58 0.27
C SER A 96 9.05 -5.31 1.11
N ASN A 97 9.67 -5.45 2.28
CA ASN A 97 10.09 -4.35 3.17
C ASN A 97 8.95 -3.43 3.62
N ASN A 98 7.73 -3.91 3.64
CA ASN A 98 6.58 -3.15 4.13
C ASN A 98 6.56 -3.08 5.67
N LYS A 99 6.11 -1.95 6.20
CA LYS A 99 5.88 -1.73 7.64
C LYS A 99 4.39 -1.62 7.87
N ILE A 100 3.79 -2.66 8.44
CA ILE A 100 2.34 -2.78 8.67
C ILE A 100 2.10 -2.65 10.17
N ARG A 101 1.66 -1.46 10.59
CA ARG A 101 1.50 -1.10 12.00
C ARG A 101 0.25 -1.75 12.60
N GLU A 102 0.05 -1.48 13.88
CA GLU A 102 -1.00 -2.08 14.70
C GLU A 102 -2.40 -1.88 14.11
N HIS A 103 -3.27 -2.88 14.23
CA HIS A 103 -4.66 -2.83 13.80
C HIS A 103 -4.88 -2.56 12.31
N VAL A 104 -3.88 -2.75 11.46
CA VAL A 104 -4.06 -2.64 10.01
C VAL A 104 -4.84 -3.84 9.51
N THR A 105 -5.75 -3.59 8.57
CA THR A 105 -6.51 -4.64 7.91
C THR A 105 -6.31 -4.61 6.40
N MET A 106 -6.09 -5.77 5.78
CA MET A 106 -5.94 -5.92 4.32
C MET A 106 -6.72 -7.14 3.86
N HIS A 107 -7.62 -6.95 2.91
CA HIS A 107 -8.50 -7.99 2.38
C HIS A 107 -8.01 -8.54 1.06
N SER A 108 -8.39 -9.79 0.76
CA SER A 108 -8.16 -10.40 -0.56
C SER A 108 -9.03 -9.75 -1.64
N GLY A 109 -8.83 -10.13 -2.91
CA GLY A 109 -9.64 -9.63 -4.01
C GLY A 109 -11.02 -10.29 -4.11
N THR A 110 -11.79 -9.89 -5.13
CA THR A 110 -13.09 -10.45 -5.48
C THR A 110 -13.11 -10.90 -6.95
N LYS A 111 -14.08 -11.69 -7.34
CA LYS A 111 -14.26 -12.13 -8.71
C LYS A 111 -14.41 -10.97 -9.69
N GLU A 112 -15.16 -9.94 -9.31
CA GLU A 112 -15.39 -8.76 -10.15
C GLU A 112 -14.16 -7.85 -10.27
N GLY A 113 -13.22 -7.89 -9.31
CA GLY A 113 -12.02 -7.04 -9.28
C GLY A 113 -10.73 -7.69 -9.79
N GLY A 114 -10.82 -8.90 -10.33
CA GLY A 114 -9.65 -9.61 -10.86
C GLY A 114 -8.96 -10.53 -9.86
N MET A 115 -9.65 -10.93 -8.81
CA MET A 115 -9.23 -11.95 -7.86
C MET A 115 -7.97 -11.60 -7.04
N LYS A 116 -7.59 -10.32 -6.97
CA LYS A 116 -6.32 -9.97 -6.31
C LYS A 116 -6.29 -8.56 -5.75
N THR A 117 -5.96 -8.44 -4.48
CA THR A 117 -5.44 -7.20 -3.87
C THR A 117 -3.91 -7.24 -3.91
N GLN A 118 -3.28 -6.16 -4.33
CA GLN A 118 -1.83 -6.09 -4.52
C GLN A 118 -1.22 -4.87 -3.85
N ILE A 119 -0.20 -5.11 -3.05
CA ILE A 119 0.59 -4.11 -2.35
C ILE A 119 2.04 -4.21 -2.86
N GLY A 120 2.63 -3.09 -3.25
CA GLY A 120 4.04 -3.00 -3.65
C GLY A 120 5.01 -3.03 -2.47
N ASP A 121 6.18 -2.47 -2.67
CA ASP A 121 7.30 -2.55 -1.76
C ASP A 121 7.50 -1.27 -0.93
N ASN A 122 8.19 -1.39 0.21
CA ASN A 122 8.68 -0.27 1.02
C ASN A 122 7.59 0.68 1.54
N ASN A 123 6.36 0.22 1.69
CA ASN A 123 5.25 1.04 2.17
C ASN A 123 5.20 1.11 3.69
N LEU A 124 4.64 2.20 4.20
CA LEU A 124 4.31 2.37 5.61
C LEU A 124 2.80 2.48 5.78
N PHE A 125 2.18 1.49 6.42
CA PHE A 125 0.79 1.50 6.84
C PHE A 125 0.76 1.80 8.34
N MET A 126 0.35 3.02 8.72
CA MET A 126 0.26 3.41 10.12
C MET A 126 -0.99 2.80 10.77
N VAL A 127 -1.09 2.96 12.08
CA VAL A 127 -2.11 2.35 12.94
C VAL A 127 -3.52 2.50 12.37
N GLY A 128 -4.24 1.37 12.28
CA GLY A 128 -5.64 1.33 11.88
C GLY A 128 -5.93 1.60 10.42
N SER A 129 -4.91 1.72 9.55
CA SER A 129 -5.18 1.89 8.12
C SER A 129 -5.83 0.64 7.53
N HIS A 130 -6.67 0.83 6.50
CA HIS A 130 -7.47 -0.23 5.88
C HIS A 130 -7.28 -0.27 4.37
N ILE A 131 -7.03 -1.45 3.84
CA ILE A 131 -6.98 -1.73 2.41
C ILE A 131 -8.08 -2.74 2.08
N ALA A 132 -9.12 -2.27 1.38
CA ALA A 132 -10.19 -3.15 0.93
C ALA A 132 -9.77 -4.03 -0.26
N HIS A 133 -10.70 -4.86 -0.70
CA HIS A 133 -10.53 -5.80 -1.80
C HIS A 133 -10.15 -5.14 -3.13
N ASP A 134 -9.40 -5.84 -3.95
CA ASP A 134 -9.04 -5.46 -5.32
C ASP A 134 -8.25 -4.16 -5.45
N CYS A 135 -7.74 -3.62 -4.34
CA CYS A 135 -6.87 -2.45 -4.37
C CYS A 135 -5.51 -2.80 -4.98
N LYS A 136 -4.91 -1.81 -5.65
CA LYS A 136 -3.53 -1.84 -6.12
C LYS A 136 -2.78 -0.68 -5.50
N VAL A 137 -1.80 -0.97 -4.66
CA VAL A 137 -0.94 0.03 -4.02
C VAL A 137 0.47 -0.11 -4.57
N GLY A 138 1.04 0.98 -5.04
CA GLY A 138 2.41 1.05 -5.52
C GLY A 138 3.45 0.95 -4.42
N ASN A 139 4.61 1.51 -4.66
CA ASN A 139 5.77 1.43 -3.79
C ASN A 139 6.00 2.73 -3.02
N ASN A 140 6.67 2.64 -1.87
CA ASN A 140 7.08 3.80 -1.06
C ASN A 140 5.91 4.72 -0.62
N CYS A 141 4.71 4.18 -0.55
CA CYS A 141 3.52 4.91 -0.11
C CYS A 141 3.47 5.03 1.43
N VAL A 142 2.81 6.07 1.90
CA VAL A 142 2.56 6.28 3.32
C VAL A 142 1.07 6.43 3.57
N PHE A 143 0.51 5.52 4.34
CA PHE A 143 -0.85 5.58 4.85
C PHE A 143 -0.79 6.02 6.32
N ALA A 144 -1.19 7.24 6.59
CA ALA A 144 -1.24 7.72 7.97
C ALA A 144 -2.37 7.03 8.75
N ASN A 145 -2.43 7.26 10.06
CA ASN A 145 -3.37 6.60 10.96
C ASN A 145 -4.81 6.64 10.43
N ASN A 146 -5.46 5.47 10.37
CA ASN A 146 -6.83 5.28 9.89
C ASN A 146 -7.10 5.76 8.45
N ALA A 147 -6.08 5.91 7.62
CA ALA A 147 -6.29 6.13 6.19
C ALA A 147 -6.89 4.87 5.57
N THR A 148 -7.94 5.05 4.75
CA THR A 148 -8.79 3.95 4.28
C THR A 148 -8.93 3.97 2.76
N LEU A 149 -8.74 2.81 2.14
CA LEU A 149 -9.13 2.58 0.74
C LEU A 149 -10.39 1.73 0.70
N ALA A 150 -11.39 2.18 -0.03
CA ALA A 150 -12.50 1.34 -0.45
C ALA A 150 -12.06 0.39 -1.59
N GLY A 151 -12.93 -0.54 -2.01
CA GLY A 151 -12.57 -1.52 -3.04
C GLY A 151 -12.12 -0.92 -4.36
N HIS A 152 -11.26 -1.63 -5.09
CA HIS A 152 -10.80 -1.30 -6.44
C HIS A 152 -10.00 0.02 -6.58
N VAL A 153 -9.48 0.56 -5.49
CA VAL A 153 -8.66 1.78 -5.52
C VAL A 153 -7.26 1.47 -6.02
N GLU A 154 -6.75 2.33 -6.91
CA GLU A 154 -5.37 2.28 -7.36
C GLU A 154 -4.58 3.45 -6.77
N VAL A 155 -3.43 3.17 -6.13
CA VAL A 155 -2.54 4.18 -5.54
C VAL A 155 -1.17 4.07 -6.19
N GLY A 156 -0.72 5.14 -6.83
CA GLY A 156 0.60 5.21 -7.45
C GLY A 156 1.73 5.36 -6.44
N ASP A 157 2.95 5.13 -6.88
CA ASP A 157 4.16 5.18 -6.06
C ASP A 157 4.32 6.52 -5.33
N TRP A 158 4.87 6.47 -4.12
CA TRP A 158 5.19 7.66 -3.34
C TRP A 158 3.98 8.51 -2.93
N ALA A 159 2.78 8.01 -3.05
CA ALA A 159 1.59 8.71 -2.56
C ALA A 159 1.57 8.74 -1.03
N ILE A 160 1.06 9.84 -0.47
CA ILE A 160 0.89 10.01 0.97
C ILE A 160 -0.58 10.29 1.25
N LEU A 161 -1.20 9.41 2.05
CA LEU A 161 -2.57 9.55 2.50
C LEU A 161 -2.57 10.03 3.96
N GLY A 162 -3.11 11.21 4.19
CA GLY A 162 -3.21 11.81 5.53
C GLY A 162 -4.13 11.03 6.47
N GLY A 163 -3.95 11.25 7.76
CA GLY A 163 -4.74 10.54 8.79
C GLY A 163 -6.23 10.74 8.61
N LEU A 164 -7.02 9.69 8.85
CA LEU A 164 -8.48 9.71 8.71
C LEU A 164 -8.98 10.10 7.30
N SER A 165 -8.13 10.01 6.28
CA SER A 165 -8.56 10.17 4.90
C SER A 165 -9.20 8.90 4.37
N ALA A 166 -10.15 9.04 3.44
CA ALA A 166 -10.81 7.92 2.79
C ALA A 166 -10.83 8.11 1.27
N VAL A 167 -10.54 7.05 0.54
CA VAL A 167 -10.58 7.04 -0.93
C VAL A 167 -11.75 6.18 -1.39
N HIS A 168 -12.63 6.80 -2.18
CA HIS A 168 -13.84 6.15 -2.69
C HIS A 168 -13.50 5.04 -3.68
N GLN A 169 -14.36 4.05 -3.76
CA GLN A 169 -14.30 2.93 -4.68
C GLN A 169 -13.99 3.37 -6.11
N TRP A 170 -13.10 2.62 -6.80
CA TRP A 170 -12.70 2.86 -8.20
C TRP A 170 -11.90 4.14 -8.46
N SER A 171 -11.62 4.95 -7.43
CA SER A 171 -10.78 6.15 -7.60
C SER A 171 -9.30 5.78 -7.75
N ARG A 172 -8.58 6.59 -8.51
CA ARG A 172 -7.12 6.47 -8.69
C ARG A 172 -6.41 7.64 -8.04
N VAL A 173 -5.37 7.33 -7.27
CA VAL A 173 -4.50 8.29 -6.62
C VAL A 173 -3.16 8.27 -7.35
N GLY A 174 -2.83 9.34 -8.05
CA GLY A 174 -1.60 9.42 -8.85
C GLY A 174 -0.32 9.34 -8.00
N CYS A 175 0.78 8.98 -8.65
CA CYS A 175 2.08 8.92 -7.97
C CYS A 175 2.51 10.28 -7.39
N HIS A 176 3.30 10.25 -6.33
CA HIS A 176 3.80 11.45 -5.63
C HIS A 176 2.72 12.41 -5.10
N SER A 177 1.46 12.04 -5.13
CA SER A 177 0.37 12.90 -4.63
C SER A 177 0.32 12.95 -3.11
N PHE A 178 -0.40 13.93 -2.59
CA PHE A 178 -0.64 14.11 -1.17
C PHE A 178 -2.13 14.34 -0.91
N ILE A 179 -2.70 13.52 -0.04
CA ILE A 179 -4.06 13.67 0.46
C ILE A 179 -3.97 14.20 1.90
N GLY A 180 -4.60 15.34 2.18
CA GLY A 180 -4.67 15.90 3.52
C GLY A 180 -5.45 15.01 4.49
N GLY A 181 -5.22 15.19 5.78
CA GLY A 181 -6.01 14.49 6.80
C GLY A 181 -7.49 14.85 6.73
N LEU A 182 -8.38 13.95 7.17
CA LEU A 182 -9.84 14.13 7.18
C LEU A 182 -10.46 14.38 5.79
N SER A 183 -9.78 14.02 4.72
CA SER A 183 -10.24 14.26 3.34
C SER A 183 -10.91 13.04 2.75
N ALA A 184 -12.05 13.24 2.09
CA ALA A 184 -12.75 12.21 1.32
C ALA A 184 -12.47 12.39 -0.18
N VAL A 185 -11.65 11.52 -0.74
CA VAL A 185 -11.30 11.50 -2.17
C VAL A 185 -12.38 10.73 -2.92
N THR A 186 -13.19 11.42 -3.70
CA THR A 186 -14.34 10.83 -4.44
C THR A 186 -14.14 10.80 -5.95
N ARG A 187 -12.97 11.23 -6.44
CA ARG A 187 -12.58 11.28 -7.85
C ARG A 187 -11.10 10.95 -7.97
N ASP A 188 -10.63 10.75 -9.18
CA ASP A 188 -9.21 10.56 -9.44
C ASP A 188 -8.40 11.79 -9.01
N LEU A 189 -7.26 11.55 -8.37
CA LEU A 189 -6.26 12.57 -8.05
C LEU A 189 -5.07 12.42 -9.00
N LEU A 190 -4.73 13.49 -9.70
CA LEU A 190 -3.60 13.51 -10.64
C LEU A 190 -2.25 13.26 -9.94
N PRO A 191 -1.26 12.71 -10.65
CA PRO A 191 0.11 12.62 -10.15
C PRO A 191 0.61 13.96 -9.64
N PHE A 192 1.40 13.95 -8.56
CA PHE A 192 1.91 15.13 -7.88
C PHE A 192 0.84 16.08 -7.28
N GLY A 193 -0.43 15.77 -7.42
CA GLY A 193 -1.51 16.60 -6.90
C GLY A 193 -1.55 16.65 -5.37
N MET A 194 -1.99 17.77 -4.82
CA MET A 194 -2.29 17.92 -3.41
C MET A 194 -3.80 18.19 -3.26
N ALA A 195 -4.50 17.28 -2.60
CA ALA A 195 -5.93 17.39 -2.37
C ALA A 195 -6.22 17.42 -0.85
N VAL A 196 -7.02 18.39 -0.42
CA VAL A 196 -7.36 18.58 0.98
C VAL A 196 -8.83 18.94 1.16
N GLY A 197 -9.31 18.85 2.39
CA GLY A 197 -10.64 19.22 2.80
C GLY A 197 -11.66 18.11 2.67
N ASN A 198 -12.86 18.35 3.17
CA ASN A 198 -13.93 17.37 3.30
C ASN A 198 -14.29 16.63 1.99
N ARG A 199 -14.13 17.28 0.83
CA ARG A 199 -14.35 16.68 -0.51
C ARG A 199 -13.06 16.56 -1.32
N ALA A 200 -11.91 16.62 -0.67
CA ALA A 200 -10.59 16.48 -1.27
C ALA A 200 -10.42 17.31 -2.57
N ASN A 201 -10.63 18.60 -2.48
CA ASN A 201 -10.42 19.50 -3.60
C ASN A 201 -8.92 19.58 -3.92
N LEU A 202 -8.60 19.66 -5.20
CA LEU A 202 -7.24 19.88 -5.66
C LEU A 202 -6.81 21.32 -5.31
N GLU A 203 -5.88 21.46 -4.37
CA GLU A 203 -5.35 22.74 -3.90
C GLU A 203 -4.04 23.12 -4.62
N GLY A 204 -3.51 22.22 -5.45
CA GLY A 204 -2.31 22.45 -6.22
C GLY A 204 -1.40 21.23 -6.30
N ILE A 205 -0.09 21.50 -6.30
CA ILE A 205 0.95 20.49 -6.48
C ILE A 205 1.66 20.21 -5.16
N ASN A 206 2.01 18.97 -4.88
CA ASN A 206 2.77 18.53 -3.73
C ASN A 206 4.26 18.94 -3.83
N LEU A 207 4.53 20.24 -3.89
CA LEU A 207 5.89 20.79 -4.00
C LEU A 207 6.79 20.39 -2.83
N ILE A 208 6.23 20.27 -1.63
CA ILE A 208 6.97 19.85 -0.43
C ILE A 208 7.45 18.40 -0.61
N GLY A 209 6.59 17.51 -1.08
CA GLY A 209 6.93 16.12 -1.34
C GLY A 209 8.02 15.99 -2.42
N MET A 210 7.90 16.73 -3.51
CA MET A 210 8.91 16.75 -4.57
C MET A 210 10.28 17.21 -4.04
N ARG A 211 10.33 18.33 -3.31
CA ARG A 211 11.58 18.85 -2.72
C ARG A 211 12.21 17.87 -1.74
N ARG A 212 11.43 17.24 -0.88
CA ARG A 212 11.92 16.23 0.09
C ARG A 212 12.50 14.98 -0.58
N ARG A 213 12.06 14.67 -1.80
CA ARG A 213 12.58 13.58 -2.64
C ARG A 213 13.70 14.04 -3.59
N ASN A 214 14.20 15.26 -3.42
CA ASN A 214 15.29 15.86 -4.21
C ASN A 214 15.00 15.92 -5.71
N PHE A 215 13.76 16.16 -6.12
CA PHE A 215 13.45 16.43 -7.51
C PHE A 215 14.23 17.64 -8.01
N PRO A 216 14.90 17.57 -9.18
CA PRO A 216 15.55 18.71 -9.80
C PRO A 216 14.56 19.85 -10.02
N LYS A 217 15.05 21.09 -9.98
CA LYS A 217 14.19 22.25 -10.22
C LYS A 217 13.51 22.20 -11.59
N SER A 218 14.21 21.70 -12.62
CA SER A 218 13.67 21.51 -13.98
C SER A 218 12.41 20.64 -13.97
N GLU A 219 12.47 19.47 -13.33
CA GLU A 219 11.31 18.55 -13.25
C GLU A 219 10.15 19.17 -12.46
N ILE A 220 10.44 19.91 -11.38
CA ILE A 220 9.40 20.65 -10.64
C ILE A 220 8.72 21.69 -11.53
N ASP A 221 9.50 22.41 -12.33
CA ASP A 221 8.97 23.44 -13.24
C ASP A 221 8.21 22.82 -14.41
N GLU A 222 8.59 21.62 -14.89
CA GLU A 222 7.82 20.84 -15.86
C GLU A 222 6.45 20.43 -15.31
N VAL A 223 6.39 19.87 -14.10
CA VAL A 223 5.12 19.50 -13.45
C VAL A 223 4.23 20.75 -13.29
N LYS A 224 4.78 21.88 -12.85
CA LYS A 224 4.02 23.14 -12.75
C LYS A 224 3.47 23.58 -14.11
N ARG A 225 4.27 23.49 -15.17
CA ARG A 225 3.84 23.83 -16.53
C ARG A 225 2.73 22.90 -17.01
N ALA A 226 2.85 21.60 -16.78
CA ALA A 226 1.80 20.64 -17.09
C ALA A 226 0.47 20.98 -16.37
N TYR A 227 0.54 21.29 -15.09
CA TYR A 227 -0.64 21.69 -14.31
C TYR A 227 -1.22 23.02 -14.81
N SER A 228 -0.40 24.02 -15.18
CA SER A 228 -0.91 25.28 -15.72
C SER A 228 -1.63 25.11 -17.05
N ILE A 229 -1.20 24.16 -17.89
CA ILE A 229 -1.91 23.83 -19.14
C ILE A 229 -3.23 23.12 -18.84
N LEU A 230 -3.23 22.12 -17.96
CA LEU A 230 -4.42 21.33 -17.63
C LEU A 230 -5.53 22.16 -16.97
N PHE A 231 -5.16 23.18 -16.20
CA PHE A 231 -6.08 24.03 -15.45
C PHE A 231 -6.14 25.47 -15.97
N ASP A 232 -5.79 25.69 -17.24
CA ASP A 232 -5.91 27.00 -17.89
C ASP A 232 -7.38 27.38 -18.02
N GLU A 233 -7.81 28.37 -17.25
CA GLU A 233 -9.20 28.86 -17.24
C GLU A 233 -9.57 29.60 -18.55
N ASN A 234 -8.59 30.06 -19.30
CA ASN A 234 -8.83 30.73 -20.59
C ASN A 234 -9.11 29.75 -21.73
N GLU A 235 -8.77 28.49 -21.58
CA GLU A 235 -9.06 27.42 -22.53
C GLU A 235 -10.27 26.61 -22.06
N ILE A 236 -11.42 26.82 -22.67
CA ILE A 236 -12.70 26.24 -22.23
C ILE A 236 -12.75 24.74 -22.48
N GLU A 237 -12.18 24.26 -23.60
CA GLU A 237 -12.26 22.85 -23.96
C GLU A 237 -11.16 22.00 -23.30
N PHE A 238 -11.54 21.06 -22.46
CA PHE A 238 -10.60 20.13 -21.83
C PHE A 238 -9.78 19.32 -22.86
N LYS A 239 -10.40 18.93 -23.99
CA LYS A 239 -9.70 18.24 -25.09
C LYS A 239 -8.55 19.06 -25.67
N SER A 240 -8.73 20.36 -25.82
CA SER A 240 -7.68 21.28 -26.29
C SER A 240 -6.53 21.37 -25.30
N ARG A 241 -6.82 21.40 -24.00
CA ARG A 241 -5.79 21.36 -22.93
C ARG A 241 -4.96 20.08 -23.00
N ILE A 242 -5.60 18.91 -23.15
CA ILE A 242 -4.90 17.63 -23.32
C ILE A 242 -4.06 17.62 -24.59
N LYS A 243 -4.58 18.17 -25.71
CA LYS A 243 -3.80 18.27 -26.97
C LYS A 243 -2.55 19.12 -26.77
N LYS A 244 -2.67 20.31 -26.18
CA LYS A 244 -1.53 21.17 -25.86
C LYS A 244 -0.51 20.45 -24.98
N LEU A 245 -0.96 19.73 -23.94
CA LEU A 245 -0.09 18.96 -23.06
C LEU A 245 0.70 17.88 -23.81
N ASN A 246 0.07 17.18 -24.75
CA ASN A 246 0.73 16.14 -25.56
C ASN A 246 1.72 16.71 -26.61
N GLU A 247 1.54 17.97 -27.02
CA GLU A 247 2.43 18.67 -27.93
C GLU A 247 3.66 19.27 -27.23
N GLU A 248 3.58 19.47 -25.91
CA GLU A 248 4.72 19.90 -25.09
C GLU A 248 5.76 18.78 -24.99
N LYS A 249 7.02 19.15 -25.11
CA LYS A 249 8.15 18.24 -24.82
C LYS A 249 8.53 18.43 -23.34
N PHE A 250 8.23 17.47 -22.53
CA PHE A 250 8.63 17.37 -21.12
C PHE A 250 9.89 16.51 -20.99
#